data_8436ac4d9a2d449ef352aadf9607f57e
#
_entry.id   8436ac4d9a2d449ef352aadf9607f57e
#
_cell.length_a   1.000
_cell.length_b   1.000
_cell.length_c   1.000
_cell.angle_alpha   90.00
_cell.angle_beta   90.00
_cell.angle_gamma   90.00
#
_symmetry.space_group_name_H-M   'P 1'
#
loop_
_entity.id
_entity.type
_entity.pdbx_description
1 polymer ?
#
loop_
_entity_poly.entity_id
_entity_poly.type
_entity_poly.pdbx_seq_one_letter_code
_entity_poly.pdbx_strand_id
1 'polypeptide(L)'
;MNNYQEDIAKTWDNINECLIDKTKAISHEDFMRAKAGELKISLAGIKTVPEEWFPNLKGKNILALACGGGQQAPVFAAHGANVTVTDYSDNQLASEAYVAEREKYNIDIIKADMSKDFPFLDDTFDMIFNPISNCYIESIQSMWKECARVIQKNGVLMMAFVKEEHFMFEPDYKNEDYLISRHSLPFNPYRDLSEESKKKYAEEHRPFAFSHSLTEQIGGLIEAGFEITNIYEDCDGGGLFDKYMNSYVAVRAIKK
;
A
#
# COMPACT_ATOMS: atom_id res chain seq x y z
N MET A 1 -25.88 5.34 0.02
CA MET A 1 -24.49 5.33 0.50
C MET A 1 -23.64 5.61 -0.72
N ASN A 2 -22.86 6.69 -0.72
CA ASN A 2 -21.91 6.92 -1.81
C ASN A 2 -20.88 5.80 -1.77
N ASN A 3 -20.67 5.17 -2.92
CA ASN A 3 -19.66 4.11 -3.04
C ASN A 3 -18.28 4.80 -3.21
N TYR A 4 -17.75 5.34 -2.10
CA TYR A 4 -16.49 6.08 -2.10
C TYR A 4 -15.32 5.25 -2.64
N GLN A 5 -15.38 3.93 -2.55
CA GLN A 5 -14.38 3.01 -3.10
C GLN A 5 -14.28 3.12 -4.62
N GLU A 6 -15.43 3.22 -5.32
CA GLU A 6 -15.44 3.43 -6.77
C GLU A 6 -14.83 4.77 -7.17
N ASP A 7 -15.06 5.82 -6.38
CA ASP A 7 -14.49 7.15 -6.67
C ASP A 7 -12.97 7.15 -6.47
N ILE A 8 -12.48 6.49 -5.42
CA ILE A 8 -11.04 6.31 -5.18
C ILE A 8 -10.42 5.45 -6.29
N ALA A 9 -11.05 4.33 -6.67
CA ALA A 9 -10.55 3.48 -7.76
C ALA A 9 -10.45 4.23 -9.10
N LYS A 10 -11.47 5.02 -9.47
CA LYS A 10 -11.43 5.87 -10.67
C LYS A 10 -10.28 6.89 -10.62
N THR A 11 -9.99 7.42 -9.43
CA THR A 11 -8.85 8.32 -9.27
C THR A 11 -7.54 7.56 -9.53
N TRP A 12 -7.40 6.34 -9.01
CA TRP A 12 -6.25 5.47 -9.28
C TRP A 12 -6.16 5.01 -10.73
N ASP A 13 -7.30 4.82 -11.42
CA ASP A 13 -7.32 4.52 -12.85
C ASP A 13 -6.73 5.67 -13.69
N ASN A 14 -6.87 6.91 -13.22
CA ASN A 14 -6.37 8.10 -13.93
C ASN A 14 -4.98 8.58 -13.45
N ILE A 15 -4.48 8.05 -12.35
CA ILE A 15 -3.21 8.50 -11.74
C ILE A 15 -1.98 8.19 -12.59
N ASN A 16 -2.04 7.16 -13.43
CA ASN A 16 -0.91 6.74 -14.29
C ASN A 16 -0.43 7.83 -15.26
N GLU A 17 -1.24 8.87 -15.50
CA GLU A 17 -0.85 10.00 -16.33
C GLU A 17 -0.16 11.14 -15.56
N CYS A 18 -0.36 11.23 -14.24
CA CYS A 18 0.00 12.41 -13.44
C CYS A 18 1.05 12.21 -12.34
N LEU A 19 1.18 11.02 -11.75
CA LEU A 19 2.12 10.73 -10.64
C LEU A 19 3.23 9.77 -11.08
N ILE A 20 4.13 10.28 -11.80
CA ILE A 20 4.96 9.64 -12.81
C ILE A 20 5.94 8.58 -12.30
N ASP A 21 6.47 8.63 -11.09
CA ASP A 21 7.57 7.72 -10.70
C ASP A 21 7.18 6.62 -9.70
N LYS A 22 6.26 6.88 -8.78
CA LYS A 22 5.89 5.92 -7.70
C LYS A 22 4.88 4.85 -8.15
N THR A 23 4.23 5.03 -9.30
CA THR A 23 3.24 4.09 -9.86
C THR A 23 3.68 3.43 -11.17
N LYS A 24 4.92 3.69 -11.60
CA LYS A 24 5.45 3.15 -12.85
C LYS A 24 5.80 1.67 -12.70
N ALA A 25 5.28 0.86 -13.60
CA ALA A 25 5.63 -0.55 -13.68
C ALA A 25 7.16 -0.77 -13.75
N ILE A 26 7.64 -1.84 -13.13
CA ILE A 26 9.06 -2.22 -13.13
C ILE A 26 9.60 -2.31 -14.56
N SER A 27 10.83 -1.82 -14.78
CA SER A 27 11.51 -1.99 -16.06
C SER A 27 11.94 -3.45 -16.29
N HIS A 28 12.19 -3.82 -17.56
CA HIS A 28 12.78 -5.13 -17.87
C HIS A 28 14.13 -5.32 -17.18
N GLU A 29 14.95 -4.26 -17.13
CA GLU A 29 16.27 -4.31 -16.52
C GLU A 29 16.17 -4.57 -15.00
N ASP A 30 15.25 -3.89 -14.30
CA ASP A 30 15.02 -4.11 -12.87
C ASP A 30 14.47 -5.52 -12.60
N PHE A 31 13.57 -6.01 -13.44
CA PHE A 31 13.08 -7.39 -13.35
C PHE A 31 14.21 -8.40 -13.51
N MET A 32 15.12 -8.17 -14.46
CA MET A 32 16.28 -9.06 -14.66
C MET A 32 17.27 -8.98 -13.50
N ARG A 33 17.43 -7.83 -12.85
CA ARG A 33 18.22 -7.71 -11.61
C ARG A 33 17.57 -8.53 -10.47
N ALA A 34 16.26 -8.41 -10.32
CA ALA A 34 15.52 -9.22 -9.34
C ALA A 34 15.67 -10.72 -9.61
N LYS A 35 15.61 -11.14 -10.88
CA LYS A 35 15.84 -12.53 -11.28
C LYS A 35 17.26 -13.03 -11.04
N ALA A 36 18.24 -12.11 -11.02
CA ALA A 36 19.63 -12.39 -10.64
C ALA A 36 19.84 -12.41 -9.11
N GLY A 37 18.80 -12.15 -8.31
CA GLY A 37 18.81 -12.25 -6.85
C GLY A 37 18.77 -10.91 -6.11
N GLU A 38 18.63 -9.76 -6.80
CA GLU A 38 18.48 -8.47 -6.13
C GLU A 38 17.05 -8.32 -5.58
N LEU A 39 16.92 -8.28 -4.25
CA LEU A 39 15.63 -8.08 -3.56
C LEU A 39 15.50 -6.62 -3.10
N LYS A 40 15.12 -5.74 -4.03
CA LYS A 40 15.00 -4.31 -3.77
C LYS A 40 13.55 -3.86 -3.93
N ILE A 41 12.86 -3.74 -2.80
CA ILE A 41 11.44 -3.39 -2.70
C ILE A 41 11.26 -2.33 -1.62
N SER A 42 10.38 -1.36 -1.86
CA SER A 42 9.95 -0.37 -0.86
C SER A 42 8.51 -0.64 -0.43
N LEU A 43 8.20 -0.43 0.84
CA LEU A 43 6.85 -0.46 1.39
C LEU A 43 6.18 0.92 1.34
N ALA A 44 6.98 1.98 1.43
CA ALA A 44 6.50 3.34 1.56
C ALA A 44 7.24 4.32 0.66
N GLY A 45 8.12 5.14 1.22
CA GLY A 45 8.81 6.24 0.56
C GLY A 45 10.04 5.79 -0.24
N ILE A 46 11.22 6.10 0.32
CA ILE A 46 12.51 5.89 -0.37
C ILE A 46 13.33 4.71 0.16
N LYS A 47 13.02 4.23 1.38
CA LYS A 47 13.79 3.14 2.00
C LYS A 47 13.41 1.79 1.40
N THR A 48 14.43 1.03 1.05
CA THR A 48 14.28 -0.38 0.72
C THR A 48 13.99 -1.18 2.00
N VAL A 49 13.06 -2.12 1.94
CA VAL A 49 12.80 -3.07 3.02
C VAL A 49 14.07 -3.89 3.28
N PRO A 50 14.52 -4.02 4.55
CA PRO A 50 15.68 -4.86 4.89
C PRO A 50 15.47 -6.30 4.41
N GLU A 51 16.48 -6.89 3.78
CA GLU A 51 16.37 -8.22 3.17
C GLU A 51 16.02 -9.30 4.22
N GLU A 52 16.53 -9.15 5.44
CA GLU A 52 16.24 -10.05 6.57
C GLU A 52 14.76 -10.02 7.04
N TRP A 53 13.95 -9.07 6.55
CA TRP A 53 12.52 -9.05 6.83
C TRP A 53 11.77 -10.10 6.02
N PHE A 54 12.30 -10.47 4.86
CA PHE A 54 11.65 -11.43 3.96
C PHE A 54 11.93 -12.87 4.40
N PRO A 55 10.93 -13.76 4.34
CA PRO A 55 11.19 -15.19 4.38
C PRO A 55 11.91 -15.63 3.09
N ASN A 56 12.35 -16.89 3.03
CA ASN A 56 12.74 -17.46 1.75
C ASN A 56 11.52 -17.48 0.81
N LEU A 57 11.56 -16.69 -0.26
CA LEU A 57 10.42 -16.44 -1.15
C LEU A 57 10.10 -17.62 -2.08
N LYS A 58 11.10 -18.48 -2.39
CA LYS A 58 10.96 -19.55 -3.37
C LYS A 58 9.84 -20.53 -2.99
N GLY A 59 8.83 -20.64 -3.85
CA GLY A 59 7.69 -21.53 -3.67
C GLY A 59 6.67 -21.07 -2.63
N LYS A 60 6.82 -19.85 -2.05
CA LYS A 60 5.90 -19.28 -1.09
C LYS A 60 4.69 -18.65 -1.77
N ASN A 61 3.53 -18.79 -1.16
CA ASN A 61 2.31 -18.13 -1.58
C ASN A 61 2.27 -16.71 -0.98
N ILE A 62 2.30 -15.71 -1.83
CA ILE A 62 2.36 -14.29 -1.41
C ILE A 62 1.10 -13.56 -1.89
N LEU A 63 0.42 -12.90 -0.96
CA LEU A 63 -0.61 -11.92 -1.28
C LEU A 63 0.01 -10.52 -1.34
N ALA A 64 0.03 -9.93 -2.53
CA ALA A 64 0.31 -8.51 -2.74
C ALA A 64 -1.02 -7.75 -2.66
N LEU A 65 -1.36 -7.27 -1.45
CA LEU A 65 -2.65 -6.67 -1.11
C LEU A 65 -2.68 -5.19 -1.45
N ALA A 66 -3.66 -4.78 -2.28
CA ALA A 66 -3.78 -3.41 -2.82
C ALA A 66 -2.42 -2.93 -3.35
N CYS A 67 -1.84 -3.74 -4.22
CA CYS A 67 -0.46 -3.64 -4.68
C CYS A 67 -0.39 -3.80 -6.21
N GLY A 68 -1.39 -3.25 -6.92
CA GLY A 68 -1.40 -3.20 -8.37
C GLY A 68 -0.30 -2.28 -8.91
N GLY A 69 -0.15 -2.23 -10.23
CA GLY A 69 0.77 -1.33 -10.91
C GLY A 69 2.04 -1.98 -11.47
N GLY A 70 2.33 -3.24 -11.15
CA GLY A 70 3.47 -3.97 -11.72
C GLY A 70 4.83 -3.56 -11.15
N GLN A 71 4.90 -3.30 -9.84
CA GLN A 71 6.13 -2.84 -9.19
C GLN A 71 6.74 -3.91 -8.28
N GLN A 72 6.02 -4.35 -7.25
CA GLN A 72 6.54 -5.23 -6.21
C GLN A 72 6.30 -6.71 -6.54
N ALA A 73 5.10 -7.05 -7.02
CA ALA A 73 4.73 -8.42 -7.35
C ALA A 73 5.66 -9.10 -8.38
N PRO A 74 6.12 -8.39 -9.44
CA PRO A 74 7.12 -8.95 -10.36
C PRO A 74 8.43 -9.35 -9.67
N VAL A 75 8.87 -8.60 -8.67
CA VAL A 75 10.09 -8.93 -7.91
C VAL A 75 9.91 -10.21 -7.13
N PHE A 76 8.75 -10.41 -6.46
CA PHE A 76 8.45 -11.66 -5.77
C PHE A 76 8.40 -12.85 -6.73
N ALA A 77 7.76 -12.69 -7.90
CA ALA A 77 7.72 -13.71 -8.93
C ALA A 77 9.13 -14.04 -9.47
N ALA A 78 9.99 -13.05 -9.66
CA ALA A 78 11.38 -13.25 -10.07
C ALA A 78 12.19 -14.07 -9.06
N HIS A 79 11.86 -13.98 -7.77
CA HIS A 79 12.43 -14.82 -6.69
C HIS A 79 11.76 -16.19 -6.54
N GLY A 80 10.82 -16.55 -7.43
CA GLY A 80 10.19 -17.86 -7.47
C GLY A 80 9.02 -18.06 -6.52
N ALA A 81 8.39 -16.97 -6.06
CA ALA A 81 7.15 -17.03 -5.30
C ALA A 81 5.93 -17.30 -6.22
N ASN A 82 4.87 -17.88 -5.66
CA ASN A 82 3.53 -17.90 -6.22
C ASN A 82 2.82 -16.61 -5.76
N VAL A 83 2.58 -15.69 -6.68
CA VAL A 83 2.06 -14.36 -6.31
C VAL A 83 0.62 -14.23 -6.72
N THR A 84 -0.21 -13.77 -5.78
CA THR A 84 -1.57 -13.28 -6.01
C THR A 84 -1.58 -11.79 -5.74
N VAL A 85 -2.03 -10.99 -6.71
CA VAL A 85 -2.20 -9.53 -6.56
C VAL A 85 -3.68 -9.22 -6.43
N THR A 86 -4.01 -8.37 -5.48
CA THR A 86 -5.34 -7.75 -5.41
C THR A 86 -5.22 -6.24 -5.50
N ASP A 87 -6.16 -5.64 -6.22
CA ASP A 87 -6.36 -4.19 -6.25
C ASP A 87 -7.83 -3.90 -6.61
N TYR A 88 -8.29 -2.70 -6.38
CA TYR A 88 -9.64 -2.29 -6.77
C TYR A 88 -9.65 -1.46 -8.06
N SER A 89 -8.50 -0.94 -8.51
CA SER A 89 -8.31 -0.23 -9.77
C SER A 89 -8.06 -1.19 -10.92
N ASP A 90 -8.87 -1.09 -11.97
CA ASP A 90 -8.73 -1.91 -13.18
C ASP A 90 -7.43 -1.60 -13.92
N ASN A 91 -7.00 -0.33 -13.94
CA ASN A 91 -5.75 0.08 -14.60
C ASN A 91 -4.50 -0.41 -13.85
N GLN A 92 -4.54 -0.44 -12.51
CA GLN A 92 -3.45 -1.03 -11.72
C GLN A 92 -3.32 -2.53 -11.98
N LEU A 93 -4.44 -3.25 -12.04
CA LEU A 93 -4.45 -4.68 -12.39
C LEU A 93 -4.03 -4.94 -13.84
N ALA A 94 -4.42 -4.09 -14.78
CA ALA A 94 -3.97 -4.18 -16.18
C ALA A 94 -2.46 -3.97 -16.31
N SER A 95 -1.87 -3.08 -15.50
CA SER A 95 -0.42 -2.88 -15.44
C SER A 95 0.32 -4.13 -14.96
N GLU A 96 -0.21 -4.82 -13.93
CA GLU A 96 0.32 -6.12 -13.48
C GLU A 96 0.29 -7.18 -14.60
N ALA A 97 -0.86 -7.31 -15.28
CA ALA A 97 -1.02 -8.25 -16.38
C ALA A 97 -0.02 -7.97 -17.52
N TYR A 98 0.17 -6.69 -17.85
CA TYR A 98 1.14 -6.27 -18.87
C TYR A 98 2.58 -6.68 -18.49
N VAL A 99 2.99 -6.45 -17.25
CA VAL A 99 4.34 -6.84 -16.79
C VAL A 99 4.50 -8.36 -16.82
N ALA A 100 3.49 -9.11 -16.34
CA ALA A 100 3.53 -10.57 -16.33
C ALA A 100 3.65 -11.16 -17.73
N GLU A 101 2.91 -10.63 -18.70
CA GLU A 101 3.00 -11.01 -20.11
C GLU A 101 4.38 -10.68 -20.70
N ARG A 102 4.87 -9.48 -20.48
CA ARG A 102 6.18 -9.00 -20.96
C ARG A 102 7.33 -9.86 -20.44
N GLU A 103 7.32 -10.18 -19.14
CA GLU A 103 8.41 -10.89 -18.46
C GLU A 103 8.19 -12.41 -18.42
N LYS A 104 7.03 -12.88 -18.87
CA LYS A 104 6.65 -14.32 -19.00
C LYS A 104 6.70 -15.09 -17.68
N TYR A 105 6.05 -14.57 -16.66
CA TYR A 105 5.80 -15.26 -15.40
C TYR A 105 4.29 -15.40 -15.12
N ASN A 106 3.94 -16.37 -14.29
CA ASN A 106 2.55 -16.59 -13.87
C ASN A 106 2.24 -15.76 -12.63
N ILE A 107 1.04 -15.18 -12.60
CA ILE A 107 0.53 -14.41 -11.47
C ILE A 107 -1.00 -14.53 -11.44
N ASP A 108 -1.57 -14.62 -10.26
CA ASP A 108 -3.01 -14.53 -10.08
C ASP A 108 -3.39 -13.06 -9.82
N ILE A 109 -4.28 -12.52 -10.66
CA ILE A 109 -4.72 -11.12 -10.59
C ILE A 109 -6.21 -11.09 -10.26
N ILE A 110 -6.57 -10.51 -9.12
CA ILE A 110 -7.94 -10.53 -8.60
C ILE A 110 -8.38 -9.11 -8.23
N LYS A 111 -9.47 -8.65 -8.83
CA LYS A 111 -10.11 -7.40 -8.40
C LYS A 111 -10.81 -7.62 -7.07
N ALA A 112 -10.37 -6.93 -6.02
CA ALA A 112 -10.95 -7.04 -4.68
C ALA A 112 -10.88 -5.71 -3.92
N ASP A 113 -11.93 -5.45 -3.15
CA ASP A 113 -12.00 -4.33 -2.21
C ASP A 113 -11.45 -4.79 -0.85
N MET A 114 -10.31 -4.21 -0.43
CA MET A 114 -9.66 -4.58 0.84
C MET A 114 -10.47 -4.18 2.09
N SER A 115 -11.56 -3.42 1.93
CA SER A 115 -12.49 -3.11 3.02
C SER A 115 -13.54 -4.22 3.27
N LYS A 116 -13.58 -5.23 2.41
CA LYS A 116 -14.53 -6.36 2.43
C LYS A 116 -13.83 -7.68 2.78
N ASP A 117 -14.62 -8.74 2.87
CA ASP A 117 -14.10 -10.09 3.01
C ASP A 117 -13.23 -10.45 1.81
N PHE A 118 -12.03 -10.99 2.07
CA PHE A 118 -11.12 -11.39 1.00
C PHE A 118 -11.58 -12.70 0.36
N PRO A 119 -11.53 -12.82 -0.97
CA PRO A 119 -12.01 -14.00 -1.70
C PRO A 119 -11.03 -15.19 -1.62
N PHE A 120 -10.48 -15.43 -0.43
CA PHE A 120 -9.50 -16.48 -0.18
C PHE A 120 -9.91 -17.35 0.99
N LEU A 121 -9.44 -18.59 0.98
CA LEU A 121 -9.59 -19.50 2.11
C LEU A 121 -8.67 -19.09 3.27
N ASP A 122 -8.99 -19.59 4.46
CA ASP A 122 -8.14 -19.42 5.64
C ASP A 122 -6.75 -20.05 5.38
N ASP A 123 -5.72 -19.52 6.03
CA ASP A 123 -4.36 -20.05 6.03
C ASP A 123 -3.78 -20.31 4.60
N THR A 124 -4.13 -19.45 3.62
CA THR A 124 -3.71 -19.61 2.23
C THR A 124 -2.29 -19.10 1.98
N PHE A 125 -1.90 -17.98 2.60
CA PHE A 125 -0.68 -17.26 2.26
C PHE A 125 0.42 -17.42 3.31
N ASP A 126 1.65 -17.56 2.85
CA ASP A 126 2.85 -17.52 3.70
C ASP A 126 3.28 -16.09 4.04
N MET A 127 2.98 -15.15 3.15
CA MET A 127 3.30 -13.73 3.32
C MET A 127 2.19 -12.84 2.74
N ILE A 128 1.93 -11.74 3.42
CA ILE A 128 1.14 -10.62 2.89
C ILE A 128 2.05 -9.41 2.79
N PHE A 129 2.02 -8.75 1.63
CA PHE A 129 2.73 -7.50 1.39
C PHE A 129 1.72 -6.42 1.05
N ASN A 130 1.64 -5.38 1.88
CA ASN A 130 0.69 -4.29 1.73
C ASN A 130 1.44 -2.94 1.80
N PRO A 131 1.84 -2.37 0.65
CA PRO A 131 2.43 -1.03 0.63
C PRO A 131 1.38 0.00 1.04
N ILE A 132 1.76 1.27 1.15
CA ILE A 132 0.82 2.33 1.54
C ILE A 132 -0.45 2.26 0.70
N SER A 133 -1.55 1.85 1.34
CA SER A 133 -2.86 1.74 0.70
C SER A 133 -4.01 1.80 1.69
N ASN A 134 -3.80 1.43 2.95
CA ASN A 134 -4.86 1.33 3.95
C ASN A 134 -5.52 2.69 4.30
N CYS A 135 -4.87 3.80 3.98
CA CYS A 135 -5.48 5.13 4.06
C CYS A 135 -6.62 5.35 3.05
N TYR A 136 -6.82 4.47 2.08
CA TYR A 136 -7.91 4.57 1.11
C TYR A 136 -9.20 3.86 1.54
N ILE A 137 -9.24 3.29 2.75
CA ILE A 137 -10.45 2.74 3.36
C ILE A 137 -10.76 3.45 4.68
N GLU A 138 -12.06 3.63 4.95
CA GLU A 138 -12.53 4.38 6.13
C GLU A 138 -12.30 3.63 7.45
N SER A 139 -12.27 2.29 7.41
CA SER A 139 -12.03 1.43 8.57
C SER A 139 -11.08 0.30 8.21
N ILE A 140 -10.01 0.15 8.98
CA ILE A 140 -8.97 -0.86 8.74
C ILE A 140 -9.08 -2.12 9.60
N GLN A 141 -9.98 -2.15 10.61
CA GLN A 141 -10.11 -3.29 11.52
C GLN A 141 -10.56 -4.58 10.82
N SER A 142 -11.50 -4.48 9.86
CA SER A 142 -11.92 -5.63 9.03
C SER A 142 -10.77 -6.17 8.19
N MET A 143 -9.97 -5.27 7.61
CA MET A 143 -8.79 -5.63 6.82
C MET A 143 -7.77 -6.42 7.66
N TRP A 144 -7.49 -5.98 8.91
CA TRP A 144 -6.56 -6.73 9.78
C TRP A 144 -7.07 -8.12 10.14
N LYS A 145 -8.39 -8.27 10.38
CA LYS A 145 -9.01 -9.57 10.63
C LYS A 145 -8.90 -10.49 9.41
N GLU A 146 -9.15 -9.97 8.22
CA GLU A 146 -9.02 -10.73 6.99
C GLU A 146 -7.56 -11.10 6.69
N CYS A 147 -6.61 -10.17 6.87
CA CYS A 147 -5.19 -10.50 6.79
C CYS A 147 -4.82 -11.64 7.76
N ALA A 148 -5.33 -11.58 8.99
CA ALA A 148 -5.08 -12.63 9.99
C ALA A 148 -5.76 -13.96 9.64
N ARG A 149 -6.90 -13.95 8.96
CA ARG A 149 -7.61 -15.15 8.53
C ARG A 149 -6.90 -15.86 7.38
N VAL A 150 -6.47 -15.09 6.36
CA VAL A 150 -5.93 -15.69 5.13
C VAL A 150 -4.43 -16.02 5.21
N ILE A 151 -3.72 -15.46 6.19
CA ILE A 151 -2.30 -15.76 6.38
C ILE A 151 -2.12 -16.98 7.29
N GLN A 152 -1.17 -17.83 6.96
CA GLN A 152 -0.84 -19.02 7.74
C GLN A 152 -0.23 -18.66 9.11
N LYS A 153 -0.34 -19.57 10.07
CA LYS A 153 0.42 -19.45 11.32
C LYS A 153 1.93 -19.32 11.02
N ASN A 154 2.59 -18.38 11.70
CA ASN A 154 3.96 -17.93 11.46
C ASN A 154 4.20 -17.24 10.11
N GLY A 155 3.15 -16.97 9.35
CA GLY A 155 3.23 -16.16 8.15
C GLY A 155 3.62 -14.71 8.44
N VAL A 156 4.27 -14.06 7.49
CA VAL A 156 4.82 -12.71 7.64
C VAL A 156 3.90 -11.70 6.99
N LEU A 157 3.45 -10.70 7.74
CA LEU A 157 2.81 -9.50 7.21
C LEU A 157 3.84 -8.37 7.17
N MET A 158 4.03 -7.76 6.01
CA MET A 158 4.74 -6.50 5.84
C MET A 158 3.79 -5.44 5.31
N MET A 159 3.70 -4.32 5.99
CA MET A 159 2.81 -3.24 5.62
C MET A 159 3.42 -1.88 5.89
N ALA A 160 2.92 -0.85 5.24
CA ALA A 160 3.22 0.52 5.59
C ALA A 160 1.97 1.38 5.65
N PHE A 161 2.02 2.42 6.44
CA PHE A 161 0.95 3.39 6.58
C PHE A 161 1.46 4.83 6.66
N VAL A 162 0.58 5.76 6.32
CA VAL A 162 0.81 7.20 6.51
C VAL A 162 0.56 7.55 7.97
N LYS A 163 1.48 8.26 8.61
CA LYS A 163 1.29 8.76 9.97
C LYS A 163 0.06 9.68 10.03
N GLU A 164 -0.71 9.56 11.10
CA GLU A 164 -1.94 10.33 11.27
C GLU A 164 -1.71 11.85 11.19
N GLU A 165 -0.58 12.33 11.74
CA GLU A 165 -0.21 13.73 11.76
C GLU A 165 -0.07 14.35 10.36
N HIS A 166 0.26 13.55 9.36
CA HIS A 166 0.34 14.00 7.96
C HIS A 166 -0.98 14.63 7.50
N PHE A 167 -2.11 14.09 7.96
CA PHE A 167 -3.45 14.53 7.58
C PHE A 167 -3.91 15.83 8.27
N MET A 168 -3.13 16.36 9.19
CA MET A 168 -3.41 17.68 9.78
C MET A 168 -3.19 18.82 8.79
N PHE A 169 -2.43 18.56 7.72
CA PHE A 169 -1.98 19.57 6.77
C PHE A 169 -2.71 19.45 5.44
N GLU A 170 -3.15 20.57 4.89
CA GLU A 170 -3.67 20.57 3.51
C GLU A 170 -2.55 20.37 2.50
N PRO A 171 -2.87 19.70 1.40
CA PRO A 171 -1.87 19.41 0.35
C PRO A 171 -1.45 20.65 -0.46
N ASP A 172 -2.01 21.81 -0.22
CA ASP A 172 -1.75 23.04 -1.00
C ASP A 172 -0.52 23.84 -0.51
N TYR A 173 0.35 23.15 0.20
CA TYR A 173 1.62 23.68 0.72
C TYR A 173 2.70 23.90 -0.36
N LYS A 174 2.40 23.67 -1.64
CA LYS A 174 3.38 23.77 -2.75
C LYS A 174 4.07 25.15 -2.86
N ASN A 175 3.44 26.17 -2.29
CA ASN A 175 3.95 27.53 -2.31
C ASN A 175 4.34 28.06 -0.92
N GLU A 176 4.37 27.22 0.13
CA GLU A 176 4.69 27.61 1.49
C GLU A 176 6.03 27.03 1.93
N ASP A 177 6.77 27.80 2.71
CA ASP A 177 8.05 27.35 3.28
C ASP A 177 7.87 26.56 4.59
N TYR A 178 6.63 26.44 5.07
CA TYR A 178 6.27 25.80 6.34
C TYR A 178 4.90 25.12 6.26
N LEU A 179 4.70 24.09 7.10
CA LEU A 179 3.42 23.39 7.22
C LEU A 179 2.45 24.15 8.12
N ILE A 180 1.19 24.27 7.69
CA ILE A 180 0.10 24.84 8.49
C ILE A 180 -0.92 23.75 8.77
N SER A 181 -1.16 23.47 10.05
CA SER A 181 -2.23 22.59 10.47
C SER A 181 -3.59 23.23 10.16
N ARG A 182 -4.42 22.51 9.39
CA ARG A 182 -5.76 22.94 8.97
C ARG A 182 -6.86 22.02 9.43
N HIS A 183 -6.53 20.75 9.70
CA HIS A 183 -7.48 19.72 10.06
C HIS A 183 -7.21 19.17 11.46
N SER A 184 -8.28 18.80 12.15
CA SER A 184 -8.19 17.98 13.36
C SER A 184 -8.18 16.49 13.01
N LEU A 185 -7.65 15.67 13.92
CA LEU A 185 -7.67 14.23 13.81
C LEU A 185 -8.80 13.62 14.65
N PRO A 186 -9.41 12.51 14.24
CA PRO A 186 -9.16 11.79 12.99
C PRO A 186 -9.73 12.55 11.78
N PHE A 187 -9.00 12.53 10.67
CA PHE A 187 -9.39 13.17 9.41
C PHE A 187 -10.20 12.24 8.52
N ASN A 188 -11.33 12.78 8.02
CA ASN A 188 -12.16 12.12 7.02
C ASN A 188 -12.41 13.10 5.86
N PRO A 189 -11.93 12.82 4.63
CA PRO A 189 -11.99 13.75 3.51
C PRO A 189 -13.42 14.14 3.11
N TYR A 190 -14.38 13.24 3.29
CA TYR A 190 -15.78 13.50 2.96
C TYR A 190 -16.45 14.46 3.95
N ARG A 191 -16.01 14.47 5.21
CA ARG A 191 -16.52 15.34 6.28
C ARG A 191 -15.74 16.65 6.37
N ASP A 192 -14.42 16.60 6.23
CA ASP A 192 -13.53 17.66 6.70
C ASP A 192 -13.00 18.55 5.57
N LEU A 193 -13.06 18.10 4.31
CA LEU A 193 -12.73 18.95 3.16
C LEU A 193 -13.90 19.83 2.74
N SER A 194 -13.58 21.09 2.42
CA SER A 194 -14.54 21.99 1.77
C SER A 194 -14.92 21.50 0.37
N GLU A 195 -16.06 21.92 -0.16
CA GLU A 195 -16.46 21.59 -1.53
C GLU A 195 -15.46 22.09 -2.58
N GLU A 196 -14.80 23.23 -2.31
CA GLU A 196 -13.73 23.76 -3.14
C GLU A 196 -12.50 22.85 -3.13
N SER A 197 -12.06 22.38 -1.94
CA SER A 197 -10.97 21.42 -1.82
C SER A 197 -11.29 20.09 -2.50
N LYS A 198 -12.51 19.56 -2.33
CA LYS A 198 -12.95 18.33 -3.00
C LYS A 198 -12.89 18.46 -4.53
N LYS A 199 -13.35 19.59 -5.07
CA LYS A 199 -13.28 19.87 -6.50
C LYS A 199 -11.83 19.91 -7.00
N LYS A 200 -10.95 20.59 -6.25
CA LYS A 200 -9.52 20.64 -6.56
C LYS A 200 -8.87 19.25 -6.55
N TYR A 201 -9.20 18.39 -5.58
CA TYR A 201 -8.73 17.00 -5.56
C TYR A 201 -9.16 16.23 -6.80
N ALA A 202 -10.42 16.39 -7.24
CA ALA A 202 -10.91 15.75 -8.45
C ALA A 202 -10.20 16.26 -9.71
N GLU A 203 -9.97 17.57 -9.83
CA GLU A 203 -9.24 18.20 -10.95
C GLU A 203 -7.77 17.75 -11.01
N GLU A 204 -7.14 17.55 -9.86
CA GLU A 204 -5.75 17.09 -9.73
C GLU A 204 -5.60 15.56 -9.74
N HIS A 205 -6.70 14.82 -9.91
CA HIS A 205 -6.71 13.35 -9.81
C HIS A 205 -6.08 12.83 -8.51
N ARG A 206 -6.38 13.47 -7.39
CA ARG A 206 -5.88 13.11 -6.07
C ARG A 206 -6.88 12.20 -5.36
N PRO A 207 -6.47 10.99 -4.93
CA PRO A 207 -7.36 10.11 -4.19
C PRO A 207 -7.67 10.70 -2.80
N PHE A 208 -8.90 10.53 -2.35
CA PHE A 208 -9.27 10.80 -0.98
C PHE A 208 -8.65 9.75 -0.06
N ALA A 209 -8.06 10.21 1.04
CA ALA A 209 -7.42 9.37 2.02
C ALA A 209 -7.89 9.71 3.44
N PHE A 210 -8.05 8.68 4.26
CA PHE A 210 -8.48 8.76 5.65
C PHE A 210 -7.28 8.67 6.59
N SER A 211 -7.30 9.38 7.70
CA SER A 211 -6.33 9.16 8.76
C SER A 211 -6.72 7.96 9.62
N HIS A 212 -5.71 7.26 10.12
CA HIS A 212 -5.87 6.19 11.08
C HIS A 212 -4.85 6.36 12.20
N SER A 213 -5.33 6.29 13.43
CA SER A 213 -4.48 6.41 14.62
C SER A 213 -3.52 5.23 14.76
N LEU A 214 -2.45 5.42 15.53
CA LEU A 214 -1.56 4.30 15.91
C LEU A 214 -2.31 3.17 16.62
N THR A 215 -3.38 3.47 17.36
CA THR A 215 -4.23 2.47 18.00
C THR A 215 -4.92 1.60 16.94
N GLU A 216 -5.42 2.18 15.87
CA GLU A 216 -6.05 1.44 14.78
C GLU A 216 -5.02 0.67 13.94
N GLN A 217 -3.87 1.27 13.66
CA GLN A 217 -2.81 0.64 12.85
C GLN A 217 -2.11 -0.49 13.63
N ILE A 218 -1.44 -0.13 14.71
CA ILE A 218 -0.59 -1.05 15.49
C ILE A 218 -1.44 -1.88 16.46
N GLY A 219 -2.36 -1.24 17.20
CA GLY A 219 -3.28 -1.92 18.10
C GLY A 219 -4.15 -2.92 17.36
N GLY A 220 -4.71 -2.54 16.20
CA GLY A 220 -5.53 -3.41 15.36
C GLY A 220 -4.79 -4.66 14.88
N LEU A 221 -3.50 -4.55 14.51
CA LEU A 221 -2.66 -5.71 14.17
C LEU A 221 -2.49 -6.65 15.38
N ILE A 222 -2.19 -6.09 16.56
CA ILE A 222 -2.02 -6.88 17.78
C ILE A 222 -3.33 -7.60 18.15
N GLU A 223 -4.46 -6.91 18.09
CA GLU A 223 -5.80 -7.47 18.34
C GLU A 223 -6.17 -8.58 17.34
N ALA A 224 -5.72 -8.45 16.08
CA ALA A 224 -5.91 -9.47 15.06
C ALA A 224 -4.98 -10.70 15.23
N GLY A 225 -4.08 -10.69 16.22
CA GLY A 225 -3.21 -11.81 16.57
C GLY A 225 -1.84 -11.78 15.90
N PHE A 226 -1.38 -10.62 15.48
CA PHE A 226 -0.02 -10.43 14.98
C PHE A 226 0.93 -10.01 16.10
N GLU A 227 2.16 -10.50 16.05
CA GLU A 227 3.30 -10.00 16.81
C GLU A 227 4.14 -9.10 15.93
N ILE A 228 4.29 -7.83 16.31
CA ILE A 228 5.16 -6.88 15.60
C ILE A 228 6.61 -7.20 15.95
N THR A 229 7.41 -7.50 14.94
CA THR A 229 8.83 -7.86 15.11
C THR A 229 9.80 -6.75 14.75
N ASN A 230 9.42 -5.91 13.80
CA ASN A 230 10.27 -4.82 13.31
C ASN A 230 9.42 -3.64 12.86
N ILE A 231 10.02 -2.45 12.94
CA ILE A 231 9.43 -1.20 12.49
C ILE A 231 10.51 -0.23 12.03
N TYR A 232 10.25 0.56 11.00
CA TYR A 232 11.06 1.73 10.67
C TYR A 232 10.18 2.87 10.15
N GLU A 233 10.66 4.10 10.26
CA GLU A 233 10.03 5.27 9.67
C GLU A 233 10.67 5.60 8.32
N ASP A 234 9.88 6.16 7.40
CA ASP A 234 10.30 6.53 6.05
C ASP A 234 9.74 7.89 5.65
N CYS A 235 10.26 8.46 4.57
CA CYS A 235 9.89 9.77 4.05
C CYS A 235 9.79 9.76 2.53
N ASP A 236 9.38 10.87 1.91
CA ASP A 236 9.23 10.99 0.46
C ASP A 236 10.55 11.13 -0.31
N GLY A 237 11.63 11.48 0.38
CA GLY A 237 12.93 11.77 -0.23
C GLY A 237 13.07 13.19 -0.74
N GLY A 238 12.25 14.09 -0.22
CA GLY A 238 12.26 15.52 -0.53
C GLY A 238 10.87 16.16 -0.33
N GLY A 239 10.85 17.47 -0.33
CA GLY A 239 9.62 18.22 -0.14
C GLY A 239 9.45 18.80 1.26
N LEU A 240 8.30 19.43 1.48
CA LEU A 240 8.08 20.20 2.69
C LEU A 240 7.90 19.33 3.93
N PHE A 241 7.23 18.19 3.81
CA PHE A 241 7.03 17.28 4.94
C PHE A 241 8.35 16.76 5.51
N ASP A 242 9.30 16.41 4.66
CA ASP A 242 10.58 15.83 5.08
C ASP A 242 11.45 16.81 5.89
N LYS A 243 11.16 18.12 5.85
CA LYS A 243 11.78 19.12 6.73
C LYS A 243 11.34 18.97 8.20
N TYR A 244 10.17 18.37 8.43
CA TYR A 244 9.53 18.35 9.74
C TYR A 244 9.34 16.95 10.31
N MET A 245 9.07 15.95 9.45
CA MET A 245 8.79 14.58 9.90
C MET A 245 9.01 13.52 8.84
N ASN A 246 9.23 12.30 9.27
CA ASN A 246 9.01 11.13 8.44
C ASN A 246 7.51 10.88 8.35
N SER A 247 6.96 10.84 7.13
CA SER A 247 5.51 10.72 6.91
C SER A 247 4.98 9.30 7.01
N TYR A 248 5.86 8.29 6.95
CA TYR A 248 5.48 6.89 6.82
C TYR A 248 6.07 6.02 7.91
N VAL A 249 5.37 4.92 8.17
CA VAL A 249 5.83 3.85 9.07
C VAL A 249 5.69 2.53 8.33
N ALA A 250 6.77 1.77 8.27
CA ALA A 250 6.78 0.39 7.77
C ALA A 250 6.88 -0.58 8.95
N VAL A 251 6.11 -1.66 8.88
CA VAL A 251 5.97 -2.65 9.94
C VAL A 251 6.17 -4.05 9.38
N ARG A 252 6.89 -4.88 10.11
CA ARG A 252 6.92 -6.32 9.93
C ARG A 252 6.25 -6.98 11.13
N ALA A 253 5.32 -7.89 10.85
CA ALA A 253 4.62 -8.64 11.89
C ALA A 253 4.52 -10.13 11.52
N ILE A 254 4.31 -10.98 12.51
CA ILE A 254 4.18 -12.44 12.37
C ILE A 254 2.85 -12.88 12.96
N LYS A 255 2.10 -13.70 12.25
CA LYS A 255 0.87 -14.34 12.74
C LYS A 255 1.19 -15.39 13.82
N LYS A 256 0.56 -15.29 14.98
CA LYS A 256 0.70 -16.25 16.11
C LYS A 256 -0.22 -17.46 16.02
#